data_f50faf8f152742133dbaa01d57c5dfb6
#
_entry.id   f50faf8f152742133dbaa01d57c5dfb6
#
_cell.length_a   1.000
_cell.length_b   1.000
_cell.length_c   1.000
_cell.angle_alpha   90.00
_cell.angle_beta   90.00
_cell.angle_gamma   90.00
#
_symmetry.space_group_name_H-M   'P 1'
#
loop_
_entity.id
_entity.type
_entity.pdbx_description
1 polymer ?
#
loop_
_entity_poly.entity_id
_entity_poly.type
_entity_poly.pdbx_seq_one_letter_code
_entity_poly.pdbx_strand_id
1 'polypeptide(L)'
;MSTEPAFKEISRQKLAQLDSKIPKEWRLPAKWIPAGMHSPEESVANTKYDAINVMDIPRQCRLLSTKQLEITEKWDVKGLLGEMASGRLTVTEVCEAFCKGVDSTTGLASLAFKPAKKNAPLVDLLYSLGAVIITKTNIPQTLAALDSVNNLFGRTLNPLNRQLTAGGSSGGEGALVAMRGSMVGMGTDIGGSIRIPAMCNGIYGFKPSNGRVPFGGQESAMVLGRGRTSIQAVAGPIARSMSDIDVVMKEIVPRSELWGVDCIPGKWASETHALGEGEPRKFTIGILRSDGRIPPLPPIAKLLDEVAQKLAGVQGVEVVEIPVPKALGDCQSLANALMAVDGGGFMVDLIENTGESLIPWLQGKTKRGKPKTLAQVFDLQAKREEIEKAMMEMWTRGADQTRKVDAIIHPVAPHPVPELDRYNAVGYTSSWVLLDYPAGTIPVRNFNEADLDLGKEMDSKILTSWDKRNRELWNSNTVNRRVYLNSPLSIQVLTPKLHDYDLYHAMDLIDKALNGSKSTPVKL
;
A
#
# COMPACT_ATOMS: atom_id res chain seq x y z
N MET A 1 -40.80 -16.77 5.71
CA MET A 1 -40.26 -15.40 5.85
C MET A 1 -38.75 -15.54 5.83
N SER A 2 -38.06 -15.07 4.79
CA SER A 2 -36.59 -15.06 4.80
C SER A 2 -36.14 -13.99 5.81
N THR A 3 -35.58 -14.42 6.94
CA THR A 3 -34.96 -13.50 7.90
C THR A 3 -33.76 -12.84 7.20
N GLU A 4 -33.74 -11.52 7.21
CA GLU A 4 -32.63 -10.75 6.67
C GLU A 4 -31.30 -11.20 7.32
N PRO A 5 -30.19 -11.36 6.56
CA PRO A 5 -28.91 -11.77 7.15
C PRO A 5 -28.43 -10.81 8.23
N ALA A 6 -27.91 -11.34 9.32
CA ALA A 6 -27.51 -10.58 10.51
C ALA A 6 -26.51 -9.45 10.22
N PHE A 7 -25.61 -9.62 9.24
CA PHE A 7 -24.62 -8.60 8.89
C PHE A 7 -25.24 -7.27 8.44
N LYS A 8 -26.43 -7.29 7.82
CA LYS A 8 -27.10 -6.07 7.36
C LYS A 8 -27.54 -5.20 8.54
N GLU A 9 -28.12 -5.81 9.56
CA GLU A 9 -28.49 -5.11 10.79
C GLU A 9 -27.26 -4.60 11.54
N ILE A 10 -26.22 -5.42 11.64
CA ILE A 10 -24.92 -5.04 12.22
C ILE A 10 -24.34 -3.81 11.50
N SER A 11 -24.38 -3.79 10.16
CA SER A 11 -23.90 -2.66 9.36
C SER A 11 -24.71 -1.39 9.66
N ARG A 12 -26.05 -1.45 9.65
CA ARG A 12 -26.91 -0.31 9.97
C ARG A 12 -26.61 0.28 11.36
N GLN A 13 -26.54 -0.57 12.37
CA GLN A 13 -26.22 -0.15 13.74
C GLN A 13 -24.82 0.46 13.85
N LYS A 14 -23.84 -0.11 13.14
CA LYS A 14 -22.46 0.40 13.16
C LYS A 14 -22.35 1.76 12.49
N LEU A 15 -23.01 1.97 11.36
CA LEU A 15 -23.08 3.27 10.70
C LEU A 15 -23.77 4.32 11.55
N ALA A 16 -24.92 3.97 12.19
CA ALA A 16 -25.60 4.87 13.10
C ALA A 16 -24.73 5.25 14.30
N GLN A 17 -23.97 4.28 14.87
CA GLN A 17 -22.98 4.54 15.91
C GLN A 17 -21.89 5.52 15.46
N LEU A 18 -21.36 5.36 14.26
CA LEU A 18 -20.34 6.26 13.71
C LEU A 18 -20.93 7.65 13.47
N ASP A 19 -22.09 7.73 12.84
CA ASP A 19 -22.75 8.99 12.54
C ASP A 19 -23.05 9.79 13.83
N SER A 20 -23.46 9.11 14.91
CA SER A 20 -23.72 9.76 16.21
C SER A 20 -22.46 10.38 16.84
N LYS A 21 -21.26 9.95 16.44
CA LYS A 21 -19.99 10.48 16.94
C LYS A 21 -19.46 11.69 16.18
N ILE A 22 -20.04 12.00 15.01
CA ILE A 22 -19.61 13.13 14.20
C ILE A 22 -20.33 14.40 14.71
N PRO A 23 -19.59 15.41 15.23
CA PRO A 23 -20.16 16.68 15.60
C PRO A 23 -20.94 17.32 14.45
N LYS A 24 -22.03 18.01 14.75
CA LYS A 24 -22.87 18.64 13.71
C LYS A 24 -22.10 19.65 12.86
N GLU A 25 -21.24 20.41 13.50
CA GLU A 25 -20.35 21.41 12.89
C GLU A 25 -19.27 20.83 11.97
N TRP A 26 -19.02 19.52 12.06
CA TRP A 26 -18.04 18.82 11.22
C TRP A 26 -18.69 18.09 10.05
N ARG A 27 -20.01 18.16 9.93
CA ARG A 27 -20.74 17.50 8.84
C ARG A 27 -20.62 18.30 7.57
N LEU A 28 -20.20 17.63 6.51
CA LEU A 28 -20.14 18.23 5.18
C LEU A 28 -21.56 18.65 4.73
N PRO A 29 -21.78 19.92 4.34
CA PRO A 29 -23.08 20.34 3.79
C PRO A 29 -23.49 19.50 2.59
N ALA A 30 -24.79 19.17 2.49
CA ALA A 30 -25.31 18.23 1.47
C ALA A 30 -24.90 18.59 0.03
N LYS A 31 -24.79 19.88 -0.30
CA LYS A 31 -24.34 20.35 -1.63
C LYS A 31 -22.92 19.93 -2.01
N TRP A 32 -22.08 19.56 -1.03
CA TRP A 32 -20.70 19.11 -1.24
C TRP A 32 -20.57 17.59 -1.21
N ILE A 33 -21.65 16.87 -0.85
CA ILE A 33 -21.68 15.41 -0.90
C ILE A 33 -21.92 15.03 -2.35
N PRO A 34 -20.97 14.33 -3.01
CA PRO A 34 -21.16 13.92 -4.40
C PRO A 34 -22.41 13.06 -4.57
N ALA A 35 -23.15 13.27 -5.65
CA ALA A 35 -24.28 12.41 -6.00
C ALA A 35 -23.83 10.94 -6.12
N GLY A 36 -24.75 10.00 -5.83
CA GLY A 36 -24.44 8.57 -5.91
C GLY A 36 -23.59 8.05 -4.74
N MET A 37 -23.64 8.70 -3.58
CA MET A 37 -23.21 8.07 -2.33
C MET A 37 -24.21 6.98 -1.97
N HIS A 38 -23.77 5.76 -1.97
CA HIS A 38 -24.58 4.57 -1.77
C HIS A 38 -24.46 4.04 -0.34
N SER A 39 -25.47 3.27 0.10
CA SER A 39 -25.33 2.44 1.29
C SER A 39 -24.14 1.46 1.13
N PRO A 40 -23.59 0.90 2.23
CA PRO A 40 -22.52 -0.08 2.11
C PRO A 40 -22.86 -1.22 1.16
N GLU A 41 -24.09 -1.76 1.23
CA GLU A 41 -24.55 -2.85 0.36
C GLU A 41 -24.55 -2.45 -1.13
N GLU A 42 -25.10 -1.27 -1.43
CA GLU A 42 -25.10 -0.75 -2.81
C GLU A 42 -23.67 -0.46 -3.29
N SER A 43 -22.82 0.10 -2.44
CA SER A 43 -21.44 0.44 -2.81
C SER A 43 -20.55 -0.77 -3.05
N VAL A 44 -20.84 -1.90 -2.43
CA VAL A 44 -20.12 -3.17 -2.70
C VAL A 44 -20.41 -3.66 -4.12
N ALA A 45 -21.67 -3.55 -4.57
CA ALA A 45 -22.08 -4.00 -5.90
C ALA A 45 -21.85 -2.95 -7.00
N ASN A 46 -21.81 -1.66 -6.64
CA ASN A 46 -21.70 -0.57 -7.61
C ASN A 46 -20.24 -0.31 -8.00
N THR A 47 -19.97 -0.34 -9.29
CA THR A 47 -18.68 0.04 -9.89
C THR A 47 -18.80 1.25 -10.82
N LYS A 48 -19.99 1.85 -10.93
CA LYS A 48 -20.26 2.98 -11.83
C LYS A 48 -20.39 4.26 -11.01
N TYR A 49 -19.37 5.08 -11.07
CA TYR A 49 -19.33 6.40 -10.44
C TYR A 49 -18.94 7.46 -11.48
N ASP A 50 -19.30 8.71 -11.19
CA ASP A 50 -18.83 9.84 -11.99
C ASP A 50 -17.33 10.09 -11.77
N ALA A 51 -16.66 10.61 -12.79
CA ALA A 51 -15.26 11.02 -12.73
C ALA A 51 -15.11 12.32 -11.93
N ILE A 52 -15.27 12.25 -10.61
CA ILE A 52 -15.16 13.39 -9.70
C ILE A 52 -13.85 13.30 -8.93
N ASN A 53 -13.10 14.42 -8.95
CA ASN A 53 -11.98 14.68 -8.06
C ASN A 53 -12.51 15.44 -6.83
N VAL A 54 -12.30 14.88 -5.64
CA VAL A 54 -12.80 15.47 -4.39
C VAL A 54 -11.71 16.19 -3.57
N MET A 55 -10.51 16.28 -4.10
CA MET A 55 -9.33 16.83 -3.40
C MET A 55 -9.49 18.28 -2.96
N ASP A 56 -10.28 19.08 -3.68
CA ASP A 56 -10.52 20.49 -3.35
C ASP A 56 -11.72 20.74 -2.44
N ILE A 57 -12.54 19.73 -2.15
CA ILE A 57 -13.71 19.88 -1.28
C ILE A 57 -13.35 20.45 0.10
N PRO A 58 -12.27 19.99 0.79
CA PRO A 58 -11.90 20.55 2.11
C PRO A 58 -11.66 22.06 2.09
N ARG A 59 -11.12 22.61 0.99
CA ARG A 59 -10.93 24.06 0.81
C ARG A 59 -12.23 24.78 0.48
N GLN A 60 -13.03 24.21 -0.40
CA GLN A 60 -14.22 24.85 -0.96
C GLN A 60 -15.40 24.82 0.01
N CYS A 61 -15.55 23.79 0.82
CA CYS A 61 -16.68 23.63 1.74
C CYS A 61 -16.63 24.57 2.95
N ARG A 62 -15.48 25.18 3.24
CA ARG A 62 -15.25 26.12 4.36
C ARG A 62 -15.55 25.52 5.75
N LEU A 63 -15.44 24.21 5.92
CA LEU A 63 -15.51 23.56 7.23
C LEU A 63 -14.23 23.81 8.03
N LEU A 64 -13.09 23.90 7.36
CA LEU A 64 -11.83 24.21 7.98
C LEU A 64 -11.56 25.72 7.92
N SER A 65 -11.08 26.28 9.00
CA SER A 65 -10.57 27.65 9.05
C SER A 65 -9.29 27.78 8.21
N THR A 66 -8.91 29.01 7.84
CA THR A 66 -7.66 29.27 7.11
C THR A 66 -6.44 28.69 7.82
N LYS A 67 -6.38 28.79 9.17
CA LYS A 67 -5.30 28.23 9.98
C LYS A 67 -5.28 26.68 9.93
N GLN A 68 -6.44 26.03 10.01
CA GLN A 68 -6.54 24.58 9.89
C GLN A 68 -6.14 24.07 8.50
N LEU A 69 -6.53 24.79 7.43
CA LEU A 69 -6.06 24.50 6.08
C LEU A 69 -4.55 24.68 5.96
N GLU A 70 -3.97 25.73 6.55
CA GLU A 70 -2.52 25.90 6.55
C GLU A 70 -1.81 24.74 7.27
N ILE A 71 -2.31 24.31 8.44
CA ILE A 71 -1.77 23.18 9.20
C ILE A 71 -1.80 21.89 8.36
N THR A 72 -2.91 21.59 7.69
CA THR A 72 -3.07 20.33 6.95
C THR A 72 -2.39 20.34 5.58
N GLU A 73 -2.13 21.49 4.98
CA GLU A 73 -1.68 21.60 3.60
C GLU A 73 -0.23 22.02 3.41
N LYS A 74 0.29 22.88 4.30
CA LYS A 74 1.58 23.52 4.12
C LYS A 74 2.75 22.68 4.62
N TRP A 75 2.55 21.95 5.71
CA TRP A 75 3.63 21.32 6.47
C TRP A 75 3.68 19.79 6.24
N ASP A 76 4.89 19.25 6.25
CA ASP A 76 5.17 17.84 6.54
C ASP A 76 5.31 17.65 8.07
N VAL A 77 5.50 16.40 8.52
CA VAL A 77 5.65 16.09 9.95
C VAL A 77 6.79 16.89 10.57
N LYS A 78 7.94 16.95 9.91
CA LYS A 78 9.12 17.69 10.41
C LYS A 78 8.85 19.19 10.54
N GLY A 79 8.17 19.78 9.56
CA GLY A 79 7.75 21.18 9.59
C GLY A 79 6.80 21.48 10.74
N LEU A 80 5.74 20.66 10.93
CA LEU A 80 4.80 20.82 12.04
C LEU A 80 5.47 20.67 13.41
N LEU A 81 6.36 19.69 13.58
CA LEU A 81 7.14 19.54 14.82
C LEU A 81 7.99 20.79 15.10
N GLY A 82 8.60 21.37 14.05
CA GLY A 82 9.35 22.63 14.16
C GLY A 82 8.48 23.83 14.57
N GLU A 83 7.27 23.95 14.00
CA GLU A 83 6.31 25.00 14.35
C GLU A 83 5.82 24.86 15.80
N MET A 84 5.55 23.63 16.26
CA MET A 84 5.18 23.36 17.65
C MET A 84 6.35 23.62 18.62
N ALA A 85 7.56 23.16 18.29
CA ALA A 85 8.74 23.37 19.11
C ALA A 85 9.09 24.85 19.25
N SER A 86 8.82 25.68 18.24
CA SER A 86 9.01 27.13 18.28
C SER A 86 7.87 27.89 18.94
N GLY A 87 6.80 27.22 19.37
CA GLY A 87 5.62 27.83 20.00
C GLY A 87 4.68 28.58 19.02
N ARG A 88 4.89 28.48 17.69
CA ARG A 88 4.02 29.10 16.70
C ARG A 88 2.71 28.33 16.49
N LEU A 89 2.71 27.03 16.77
CA LEU A 89 1.52 26.19 16.82
C LEU A 89 1.46 25.45 18.16
N THR A 90 0.28 25.25 18.69
CA THR A 90 0.05 24.39 19.85
C THR A 90 -0.31 22.98 19.41
N VAL A 91 -0.03 21.98 20.26
CA VAL A 91 -0.45 20.59 20.03
C VAL A 91 -1.97 20.51 19.84
N THR A 92 -2.75 21.29 20.62
CA THR A 92 -4.22 21.33 20.50
C THR A 92 -4.68 21.77 19.12
N GLU A 93 -4.12 22.87 18.58
CA GLU A 93 -4.47 23.36 17.24
C GLU A 93 -4.17 22.37 16.14
N VAL A 94 -3.04 21.62 16.25
CA VAL A 94 -2.70 20.56 15.32
C VAL A 94 -3.66 19.39 15.47
N CYS A 95 -3.96 18.94 16.70
CA CYS A 95 -4.88 17.82 16.95
C CYS A 95 -6.32 18.12 16.57
N GLU A 96 -6.81 19.35 16.75
CA GLU A 96 -8.15 19.75 16.33
C GLU A 96 -8.34 19.75 14.82
N ALA A 97 -7.25 19.92 14.06
CA ALA A 97 -7.28 19.80 12.60
C ALA A 97 -7.50 18.34 12.13
N PHE A 98 -7.24 17.33 13.00
CA PHE A 98 -7.32 15.89 12.72
C PHE A 98 -8.04 15.14 13.86
N CYS A 99 -9.17 14.46 13.73
CA CYS A 99 -9.87 13.64 14.78
C CYS A 99 -10.87 12.62 14.23
N LYS A 100 -11.16 11.50 14.85
CA LYS A 100 -11.13 10.57 16.01
C LYS A 100 -11.49 9.10 15.71
N GLY A 101 -11.20 8.14 16.62
CA GLY A 101 -11.09 6.69 16.55
C GLY A 101 -12.28 5.72 16.63
N VAL A 102 -12.09 4.43 16.21
CA VAL A 102 -13.11 3.37 16.00
C VAL A 102 -12.57 1.93 16.17
N ASP A 103 -13.46 0.90 16.20
CA ASP A 103 -13.17 -0.55 16.37
C ASP A 103 -12.29 -1.17 15.27
N SER A 104 -11.62 -2.32 15.58
CA SER A 104 -10.85 -3.11 14.61
C SER A 104 -11.68 -4.27 14.07
N THR A 105 -12.36 -4.10 12.93
CA THR A 105 -13.27 -5.11 12.37
C THR A 105 -12.66 -6.00 11.31
N THR A 106 -11.48 -5.66 10.77
CA THR A 106 -10.89 -6.32 9.57
C THR A 106 -11.88 -6.44 8.39
N GLY A 107 -12.85 -5.51 8.32
CA GLY A 107 -13.90 -5.50 7.30
C GLY A 107 -14.94 -6.62 7.44
N LEU A 108 -15.06 -7.25 8.63
CA LEU A 108 -15.99 -8.35 8.92
C LEU A 108 -17.05 -7.95 9.94
N ALA A 109 -18.31 -8.25 9.65
CA ALA A 109 -19.43 -7.96 10.53
C ALA A 109 -19.33 -8.71 11.87
N SER A 110 -18.80 -9.92 11.86
CA SER A 110 -18.59 -10.75 13.06
C SER A 110 -17.63 -10.14 14.10
N LEU A 111 -16.80 -9.17 13.71
CA LEU A 111 -15.85 -8.45 14.57
C LEU A 111 -16.32 -7.04 14.95
N ALA A 112 -17.49 -6.61 14.49
CA ALA A 112 -18.08 -5.33 14.88
C ALA A 112 -18.51 -5.35 16.35
N PHE A 113 -18.50 -4.18 17.01
CA PHE A 113 -18.84 -4.00 18.43
C PHE A 113 -17.97 -4.84 19.40
N LYS A 114 -16.79 -5.25 18.95
CA LYS A 114 -15.80 -5.97 19.76
C LYS A 114 -14.53 -5.12 19.87
N PRO A 115 -14.51 -4.05 20.69
CA PRO A 115 -13.33 -3.21 20.85
C PRO A 115 -12.16 -4.03 21.39
N ALA A 116 -10.95 -3.71 20.93
CA ALA A 116 -9.74 -4.33 21.42
C ALA A 116 -9.58 -4.08 22.93
N LYS A 117 -9.23 -5.11 23.70
CA LYS A 117 -9.02 -5.01 25.14
C LYS A 117 -7.67 -4.38 25.51
N LYS A 118 -6.72 -4.38 24.60
CA LYS A 118 -5.37 -3.79 24.72
C LYS A 118 -4.90 -3.32 23.35
N ASN A 119 -3.98 -2.38 23.35
CA ASN A 119 -3.32 -1.93 22.13
C ASN A 119 -2.39 -3.01 21.56
N ALA A 120 -2.13 -2.95 20.26
CA ALA A 120 -0.99 -3.63 19.67
C ALA A 120 0.32 -2.93 20.06
N PRO A 121 1.46 -3.63 20.17
CA PRO A 121 2.75 -3.03 20.52
C PRO A 121 3.14 -1.81 19.70
N LEU A 122 2.86 -1.81 18.39
CA LEU A 122 3.08 -0.64 17.53
C LEU A 122 2.26 0.58 17.99
N VAL A 123 1.02 0.37 18.41
CA VAL A 123 0.14 1.46 18.89
C VAL A 123 0.70 2.06 20.19
N ASP A 124 1.15 1.21 21.12
CA ASP A 124 1.75 1.66 22.37
C ASP A 124 3.08 2.40 22.13
N LEU A 125 3.92 1.88 21.20
CA LEU A 125 5.14 2.57 20.77
C LEU A 125 4.82 3.96 20.20
N LEU A 126 3.86 4.08 19.29
CA LEU A 126 3.45 5.36 18.70
C LEU A 126 2.95 6.35 19.77
N TYR A 127 2.13 5.89 20.73
CA TYR A 127 1.71 6.72 21.87
C TYR A 127 2.89 7.18 22.72
N SER A 128 3.86 6.31 22.98
CA SER A 128 5.07 6.66 23.74
C SER A 128 5.93 7.73 23.04
N LEU A 129 5.83 7.81 21.73
CA LEU A 129 6.48 8.82 20.87
C LEU A 129 5.65 10.12 20.75
N GLY A 130 4.49 10.19 21.39
CA GLY A 130 3.61 11.37 21.35
C GLY A 130 2.72 11.42 20.09
N ALA A 131 2.57 10.33 19.34
CA ALA A 131 1.70 10.30 18.18
C ALA A 131 0.22 10.41 18.58
N VAL A 132 -0.53 11.21 17.83
CA VAL A 132 -1.99 11.32 17.96
C VAL A 132 -2.63 10.41 16.92
N ILE A 133 -3.16 9.28 17.37
CA ILE A 133 -3.87 8.34 16.49
C ILE A 133 -5.31 8.82 16.32
N ILE A 134 -5.63 9.29 15.12
CA ILE A 134 -6.89 10.00 14.85
C ILE A 134 -8.03 9.08 14.38
N THR A 135 -7.71 7.98 13.67
CA THR A 135 -8.75 7.09 13.13
C THR A 135 -8.20 5.71 12.76
N LYS A 136 -9.11 4.78 12.50
CA LYS A 136 -8.87 3.55 11.73
C LYS A 136 -9.66 3.64 10.45
N THR A 137 -8.96 3.54 9.34
CA THR A 137 -9.52 3.72 8.00
C THR A 137 -10.19 2.47 7.46
N ASN A 138 -10.95 2.62 6.38
CA ASN A 138 -11.62 1.50 5.72
C ASN A 138 -10.61 0.58 5.01
N ILE A 139 -10.93 -0.70 5.03
CA ILE A 139 -10.14 -1.81 4.48
C ILE A 139 -11.07 -2.80 3.77
N PRO A 140 -10.58 -3.73 2.95
CA PRO A 140 -11.43 -4.75 2.37
C PRO A 140 -11.85 -5.81 3.39
N GLN A 141 -12.95 -6.50 3.08
CA GLN A 141 -13.37 -7.70 3.78
C GLN A 141 -12.20 -8.69 3.87
N THR A 142 -11.84 -9.14 5.08
CA THR A 142 -10.74 -10.07 5.37
C THR A 142 -9.32 -9.55 5.11
N LEU A 143 -9.12 -8.29 4.76
CA LEU A 143 -7.83 -7.70 4.31
C LEU A 143 -7.27 -8.30 2.99
N ALA A 144 -7.98 -9.21 2.34
CA ALA A 144 -7.46 -10.02 1.23
C ALA A 144 -7.89 -9.53 -0.16
N ALA A 145 -8.18 -8.24 -0.33
CA ALA A 145 -8.50 -7.66 -1.62
C ALA A 145 -7.66 -6.43 -1.93
N LEU A 146 -7.59 -6.08 -3.22
CA LEU A 146 -6.82 -4.97 -3.77
C LEU A 146 -7.67 -3.73 -4.02
N ASP A 147 -8.88 -3.74 -3.48
CA ASP A 147 -9.82 -2.62 -3.43
C ASP A 147 -10.46 -2.61 -2.04
N SER A 148 -10.46 -1.46 -1.36
CA SER A 148 -10.90 -1.37 0.03
C SER A 148 -12.42 -1.27 0.13
N VAL A 149 -13.06 -2.44 0.11
CA VAL A 149 -14.51 -2.61 0.13
C VAL A 149 -14.94 -3.72 1.08
N ASN A 150 -16.00 -3.48 1.88
CA ASN A 150 -16.60 -4.45 2.78
C ASN A 150 -18.09 -4.16 3.03
N ASN A 151 -18.79 -5.11 3.60
CA ASN A 151 -20.24 -5.00 3.83
C ASN A 151 -20.63 -4.12 5.03
N LEU A 152 -19.68 -3.71 5.88
CA LEU A 152 -19.94 -2.84 7.04
C LEU A 152 -19.96 -1.35 6.68
N PHE A 153 -18.94 -0.92 5.93
CA PHE A 153 -18.64 0.49 5.67
C PHE A 153 -18.71 0.84 4.19
N GLY A 154 -18.92 -0.16 3.32
CA GLY A 154 -18.93 0.04 1.89
C GLY A 154 -17.54 0.17 1.29
N ARG A 155 -17.43 0.95 0.22
CA ARG A 155 -16.25 1.09 -0.62
C ARG A 155 -15.54 2.42 -0.40
N THR A 156 -14.22 2.39 -0.25
CA THR A 156 -13.37 3.57 -0.35
C THR A 156 -13.16 3.92 -1.81
N LEU A 157 -13.59 5.10 -2.22
CA LEU A 157 -13.37 5.61 -3.57
C LEU A 157 -12.06 6.38 -3.64
N ASN A 158 -11.43 6.37 -4.81
CA ASN A 158 -10.21 7.13 -5.04
C ASN A 158 -10.52 8.64 -5.05
N PRO A 159 -9.86 9.46 -4.22
CA PRO A 159 -10.16 10.89 -4.13
C PRO A 159 -9.81 11.69 -5.38
N LEU A 160 -8.89 11.18 -6.23
CA LEU A 160 -8.49 11.82 -7.49
C LEU A 160 -9.51 11.57 -8.61
N ASN A 161 -10.11 10.37 -8.63
CA ASN A 161 -11.13 9.98 -9.58
C ASN A 161 -11.96 8.82 -9.02
N ARG A 162 -13.22 9.04 -8.70
CA ARG A 162 -14.13 8.05 -8.09
C ARG A 162 -14.39 6.80 -8.94
N GLN A 163 -14.06 6.82 -10.24
CA GLN A 163 -14.16 5.65 -11.13
C GLN A 163 -13.00 4.66 -10.91
N LEU A 164 -11.91 5.11 -10.28
CA LEU A 164 -10.70 4.31 -10.06
C LEU A 164 -10.66 3.78 -8.62
N THR A 165 -9.94 2.67 -8.43
CA THR A 165 -9.74 2.11 -7.09
C THR A 165 -8.80 2.99 -6.24
N ALA A 166 -9.09 3.09 -4.95
CA ALA A 166 -8.15 3.63 -3.95
C ALA A 166 -7.05 2.62 -3.58
N GLY A 167 -7.12 1.42 -4.15
CA GLY A 167 -6.22 0.31 -3.81
C GLY A 167 -6.62 -0.40 -2.52
N GLY A 168 -5.85 -1.42 -2.18
CA GLY A 168 -6.06 -2.28 -1.02
C GLY A 168 -4.79 -3.04 -0.62
N SER A 169 -4.79 -3.51 0.62
CA SER A 169 -5.87 -3.44 1.64
C SER A 169 -5.89 -2.12 2.43
N SER A 170 -4.83 -1.31 2.47
CA SER A 170 -4.79 -0.03 3.19
C SER A 170 -5.32 1.15 2.32
N GLY A 171 -6.40 0.94 1.53
CA GLY A 171 -6.90 1.97 0.61
C GLY A 171 -7.57 3.14 1.32
N GLY A 172 -8.25 2.90 2.44
CA GLY A 172 -8.76 3.97 3.27
C GLY A 172 -7.65 4.87 3.85
N GLU A 173 -6.52 4.28 4.22
CA GLU A 173 -5.33 5.00 4.67
C GLU A 173 -4.73 5.83 3.54
N GLY A 174 -4.53 5.21 2.37
CA GLY A 174 -4.05 5.91 1.18
C GLY A 174 -4.92 7.10 0.80
N ALA A 175 -6.24 6.93 0.76
CA ALA A 175 -7.17 8.00 0.45
C ALA A 175 -7.14 9.12 1.51
N LEU A 176 -7.11 8.78 2.81
CA LEU A 176 -7.07 9.76 3.89
C LEU A 176 -5.80 10.61 3.85
N VAL A 177 -4.64 9.96 3.69
CA VAL A 177 -3.34 10.65 3.61
C VAL A 177 -3.26 11.53 2.34
N ALA A 178 -3.72 11.03 1.19
CA ALA A 178 -3.78 11.81 -0.04
C ALA A 178 -4.66 13.06 0.12
N MET A 179 -5.83 12.92 0.75
CA MET A 179 -6.74 14.03 1.06
C MET A 179 -6.24 14.94 2.20
N ARG A 180 -5.07 14.67 2.76
CA ARG A 180 -4.49 15.45 3.88
C ARG A 180 -5.30 15.39 5.18
N GLY A 181 -6.12 14.37 5.33
CA GLY A 181 -6.84 14.08 6.57
C GLY A 181 -5.96 13.44 7.64
N SER A 182 -4.75 13.00 7.28
CA SER A 182 -3.67 12.58 8.18
C SER A 182 -2.32 12.96 7.58
N MET A 183 -1.34 13.22 8.42
CA MET A 183 0.05 13.49 7.98
C MET A 183 0.72 12.21 7.49
N VAL A 184 0.62 11.16 8.28
CA VAL A 184 1.15 9.83 8.00
C VAL A 184 0.11 8.80 8.36
N GLY A 185 -0.01 7.77 7.56
CA GLY A 185 -0.80 6.58 7.84
C GLY A 185 0.07 5.37 8.09
N MET A 186 -0.40 4.43 8.90
CA MET A 186 0.25 3.14 9.11
C MET A 186 -0.55 2.06 8.38
N GLY A 187 0.01 1.55 7.29
CA GLY A 187 -0.56 0.42 6.55
C GLY A 187 0.06 -0.91 6.95
N THR A 188 -0.48 -1.99 6.39
CA THR A 188 0.13 -3.34 6.48
C THR A 188 0.30 -3.93 5.09
N ASP A 189 1.32 -4.78 4.88
CA ASP A 189 1.65 -5.34 3.56
C ASP A 189 2.04 -6.81 3.67
N ILE A 190 1.27 -7.68 3.04
CA ILE A 190 1.57 -9.09 2.82
C ILE A 190 1.55 -9.47 1.32
N GLY A 191 1.08 -8.56 0.48
CA GLY A 191 0.97 -8.78 -0.96
C GLY A 191 1.05 -7.50 -1.79
N GLY A 192 1.30 -6.34 -1.13
CA GLY A 192 1.31 -5.03 -1.76
C GLY A 192 0.45 -3.99 -1.05
N SER A 193 -0.13 -4.33 0.09
CA SER A 193 -1.20 -3.56 0.71
C SER A 193 -0.79 -2.20 1.35
N ILE A 194 0.49 -1.83 1.37
CA ILE A 194 1.01 -0.47 1.55
C ILE A 194 1.25 0.17 0.18
N ARG A 195 1.95 -0.54 -0.70
CA ARG A 195 2.47 -0.04 -1.98
C ARG A 195 1.39 0.22 -3.01
N ILE A 196 0.38 -0.65 -3.08
CA ILE A 196 -0.75 -0.53 -4.01
C ILE A 196 -1.62 0.70 -3.68
N PRO A 197 -2.07 0.92 -2.42
CA PRO A 197 -2.76 2.16 -2.06
C PRO A 197 -1.91 3.40 -2.33
N ALA A 198 -0.61 3.37 -2.03
CA ALA A 198 0.28 4.48 -2.33
C ALA A 198 0.31 4.79 -3.84
N MET A 199 0.46 3.76 -4.69
CA MET A 199 0.39 3.89 -6.15
C MET A 199 -0.96 4.49 -6.61
N CYS A 200 -2.07 3.97 -6.09
CA CYS A 200 -3.40 4.38 -6.53
C CYS A 200 -3.73 5.83 -6.16
N ASN A 201 -3.18 6.34 -5.07
CA ASN A 201 -3.45 7.67 -4.54
C ASN A 201 -2.32 8.68 -4.82
N GLY A 202 -1.25 8.30 -5.54
CA GLY A 202 -0.16 9.20 -5.91
C GLY A 202 0.68 9.70 -4.73
N ILE A 203 0.92 8.84 -3.75
CA ILE A 203 1.68 9.12 -2.54
C ILE A 203 2.77 8.08 -2.30
N TYR A 204 3.58 8.26 -1.26
CA TYR A 204 4.68 7.37 -0.92
C TYR A 204 4.21 6.26 0.01
N GLY A 205 4.69 5.04 -0.23
CA GLY A 205 4.47 3.90 0.65
C GLY A 205 5.78 3.19 0.94
N PHE A 206 6.02 2.82 2.18
CA PHE A 206 7.26 2.16 2.60
C PHE A 206 6.93 0.84 3.30
N LYS A 207 7.24 -0.27 2.63
CA LYS A 207 7.15 -1.62 3.18
C LYS A 207 8.52 -2.02 3.72
N PRO A 208 8.75 -2.04 5.04
CA PRO A 208 10.02 -2.49 5.60
C PRO A 208 10.20 -4.01 5.47
N SER A 209 11.39 -4.49 5.76
CA SER A 209 11.66 -5.91 6.04
C SER A 209 10.89 -6.36 7.27
N ASN A 210 10.61 -7.66 7.36
CA ASN A 210 10.04 -8.24 8.57
C ASN A 210 10.94 -8.01 9.79
N GLY A 211 10.32 -7.72 10.91
CA GLY A 211 11.03 -7.47 12.17
C GLY A 211 11.57 -6.06 12.34
N ARG A 212 11.35 -5.12 11.39
CA ARG A 212 11.79 -3.73 11.54
C ARG A 212 10.77 -2.85 12.27
N VAL A 213 9.50 -3.22 12.22
CA VAL A 213 8.38 -2.54 12.88
C VAL A 213 7.55 -3.59 13.62
N PRO A 214 7.12 -3.35 14.88
CA PRO A 214 6.29 -4.30 15.61
C PRO A 214 4.99 -4.61 14.85
N PHE A 215 4.72 -5.89 14.61
CA PHE A 215 3.52 -6.34 13.89
C PHE A 215 2.57 -7.17 14.77
N GLY A 216 3.05 -7.76 15.83
CA GLY A 216 2.27 -8.59 16.75
C GLY A 216 1.06 -7.89 17.36
N GLY A 217 0.08 -8.67 17.83
CA GLY A 217 -1.10 -8.15 18.55
C GLY A 217 -2.16 -7.45 17.69
N GLN A 218 -2.03 -7.46 16.37
CA GLN A 218 -3.03 -6.92 15.46
C GLN A 218 -4.19 -7.92 15.25
N GLU A 219 -5.40 -7.39 15.05
CA GLU A 219 -6.53 -8.20 14.58
C GLU A 219 -6.29 -8.64 13.13
N SER A 220 -6.44 -9.90 12.84
CA SER A 220 -6.04 -10.47 11.55
C SER A 220 -6.94 -11.61 11.10
N ALA A 221 -8.18 -11.71 11.39
CA ALA A 221 -9.06 -12.82 10.95
C ALA A 221 -8.38 -14.22 10.96
N MET A 222 -7.41 -14.43 11.86
CA MET A 222 -6.69 -15.68 12.13
C MET A 222 -6.95 -16.15 13.55
N VAL A 223 -6.77 -17.44 13.78
CA VAL A 223 -6.93 -18.01 15.13
C VAL A 223 -5.94 -17.35 16.09
N LEU A 224 -6.46 -16.73 17.14
CA LEU A 224 -5.64 -16.09 18.17
C LEU A 224 -4.66 -17.07 18.81
N GLY A 225 -3.44 -16.63 19.05
CA GLY A 225 -2.40 -17.40 19.71
C GLY A 225 -1.69 -18.44 18.83
N ARG A 226 -2.03 -18.54 17.55
CA ARG A 226 -1.28 -19.38 16.62
C ARG A 226 -0.15 -18.60 15.94
N GLY A 227 1.07 -19.14 16.01
CA GLY A 227 2.22 -18.61 15.29
C GLY A 227 2.09 -18.82 13.78
N ARG A 228 2.72 -17.94 13.00
CA ARG A 228 2.78 -18.07 11.54
C ARG A 228 3.94 -18.98 11.13
N THR A 229 3.65 -19.95 10.29
CA THR A 229 4.64 -20.84 9.66
C THR A 229 4.94 -20.48 8.21
N SER A 230 4.34 -19.38 7.72
CA SER A 230 4.36 -18.95 6.32
C SER A 230 5.06 -17.60 6.16
N ILE A 231 4.75 -16.88 5.09
CA ILE A 231 5.18 -15.49 4.90
C ILE A 231 4.52 -14.58 5.93
N GLN A 232 5.23 -13.51 6.30
CA GLN A 232 4.77 -12.57 7.32
C GLN A 232 4.36 -11.25 6.68
N ALA A 233 3.28 -10.66 7.18
CA ALA A 233 2.94 -9.29 6.87
C ALA A 233 3.80 -8.33 7.71
N VAL A 234 3.98 -7.13 7.22
CA VAL A 234 4.69 -6.05 7.90
C VAL A 234 3.80 -4.82 8.03
N ALA A 235 4.04 -3.99 9.03
CA ALA A 235 3.49 -2.65 9.12
C ALA A 235 4.52 -1.64 8.58
N GLY A 236 4.03 -0.55 7.97
CA GLY A 236 4.90 0.52 7.48
C GLY A 236 4.13 1.78 7.10
N PRO A 237 4.83 2.92 6.95
CA PRO A 237 4.21 4.20 6.71
C PRO A 237 3.72 4.37 5.26
N ILE A 238 2.61 5.10 5.16
CA ILE A 238 2.08 5.72 3.94
C ILE A 238 2.11 7.23 4.18
N ALA A 239 2.75 8.00 3.31
CA ALA A 239 3.00 9.42 3.54
C ALA A 239 2.97 10.24 2.25
N ARG A 240 2.96 11.57 2.38
CA ARG A 240 3.00 12.49 1.23
C ARG A 240 4.41 12.97 0.88
N SER A 241 5.38 12.68 1.70
CA SER A 241 6.78 13.04 1.48
C SER A 241 7.76 11.97 1.96
N MET A 242 8.95 11.96 1.39
CA MET A 242 10.04 11.12 1.86
C MET A 242 10.52 11.53 3.27
N SER A 243 10.44 12.82 3.58
CA SER A 243 10.75 13.35 4.92
C SER A 243 9.86 12.77 6.01
N ASP A 244 8.55 12.61 5.73
CA ASP A 244 7.61 11.99 6.68
C ASP A 244 7.95 10.53 6.96
N ILE A 245 8.37 9.78 5.94
CA ILE A 245 8.81 8.39 6.08
C ILE A 245 10.05 8.30 6.97
N ASP A 246 11.04 9.17 6.73
CA ASP A 246 12.29 9.18 7.52
C ASP A 246 12.01 9.46 9.00
N VAL A 247 11.24 10.52 9.29
CA VAL A 247 10.91 10.90 10.68
C VAL A 247 10.26 9.73 11.41
N VAL A 248 9.29 9.06 10.80
CA VAL A 248 8.57 7.96 11.44
C VAL A 248 9.46 6.73 11.61
N MET A 249 10.19 6.33 10.57
CA MET A 249 11.04 5.13 10.64
C MET A 249 12.24 5.32 11.57
N LYS A 250 12.80 6.52 11.62
CA LYS A 250 13.90 6.89 12.52
C LYS A 250 13.50 6.79 13.99
N GLU A 251 12.24 7.07 14.31
CA GLU A 251 11.74 6.98 15.67
C GLU A 251 11.29 5.56 16.04
N ILE A 252 10.70 4.83 15.10
CA ILE A 252 10.16 3.48 15.35
C ILE A 252 11.29 2.44 15.41
N VAL A 253 12.13 2.35 14.36
CA VAL A 253 13.05 1.23 14.17
C VAL A 253 14.02 1.01 15.33
N PRO A 254 14.69 2.02 15.88
CA PRO A 254 15.64 1.82 16.99
C PRO A 254 14.99 1.41 18.31
N ARG A 255 13.66 1.53 18.41
CA ARG A 255 12.89 1.22 19.63
C ARG A 255 12.05 -0.05 19.50
N SER A 256 11.90 -0.56 18.29
CA SER A 256 11.00 -1.68 17.98
C SER A 256 11.25 -2.92 18.84
N GLU A 257 12.50 -3.26 19.12
CA GLU A 257 12.89 -4.42 19.91
C GLU A 257 12.40 -4.37 21.36
N LEU A 258 12.16 -3.17 21.89
CA LEU A 258 11.66 -2.98 23.27
C LEU A 258 10.12 -3.17 23.36
N TRP A 259 9.44 -3.18 22.23
CA TRP A 259 7.98 -3.24 22.15
C TRP A 259 7.46 -4.53 21.51
N GLY A 260 8.11 -4.99 20.45
CA GLY A 260 7.67 -6.17 19.69
C GLY A 260 8.62 -7.35 19.84
N VAL A 261 8.13 -8.50 20.36
CA VAL A 261 8.90 -9.76 20.41
C VAL A 261 9.22 -10.31 19.01
N ASP A 262 8.57 -9.78 18.00
CA ASP A 262 8.76 -10.08 16.59
C ASP A 262 9.76 -9.14 15.89
N CYS A 263 10.40 -8.25 16.65
CA CYS A 263 11.34 -7.28 16.11
C CYS A 263 12.79 -7.75 16.23
N ILE A 264 13.58 -7.35 15.21
CA ILE A 264 15.02 -7.57 15.14
C ILE A 264 15.72 -6.29 15.61
N PRO A 265 16.65 -6.36 16.58
CA PRO A 265 17.43 -5.22 17.02
C PRO A 265 18.17 -4.53 15.87
N GLY A 266 18.24 -3.22 15.88
CA GLY A 266 19.02 -2.48 14.90
C GLY A 266 18.70 -1.00 14.83
N LYS A 267 19.62 -0.24 14.23
CA LYS A 267 19.49 1.20 13.98
C LYS A 267 18.69 1.46 12.70
N TRP A 268 18.13 2.68 12.58
CA TRP A 268 17.56 3.13 11.32
C TRP A 268 18.68 3.45 10.32
N ALA A 269 19.57 4.35 10.66
CA ALA A 269 20.74 4.66 9.85
C ALA A 269 21.88 3.67 10.15
N SER A 270 22.45 3.08 9.12
CA SER A 270 23.70 2.32 9.23
C SER A 270 24.89 3.28 9.30
N GLU A 271 25.74 3.13 10.31
CA GLU A 271 27.07 3.80 10.36
C GLU A 271 28.03 3.20 9.33
N THR A 272 27.66 2.12 8.64
CA THR A 272 28.51 1.30 7.79
C THR A 272 28.24 1.45 6.31
N HIS A 273 27.80 2.59 5.82
CA HIS A 273 28.15 2.98 4.44
C HIS A 273 29.55 3.65 4.40
N ALA A 274 30.50 3.14 5.17
CA ALA A 274 31.87 3.18 4.77
C ALA A 274 31.98 2.28 3.53
N LEU A 275 31.65 2.82 2.37
CA LEU A 275 32.20 2.36 1.11
C LEU A 275 33.70 2.23 1.39
N GLY A 276 34.25 1.03 1.30
CA GLY A 276 35.65 0.77 1.59
C GLY A 276 36.52 1.87 0.99
N GLU A 277 37.65 2.18 1.62
CA GLU A 277 38.63 3.14 1.16
C GLU A 277 39.09 2.80 -0.27
N GLY A 278 38.27 3.21 -1.26
CA GLY A 278 38.49 3.01 -2.68
C GLY A 278 37.88 4.19 -3.44
N GLU A 279 38.15 4.28 -4.71
CA GLU A 279 37.55 5.31 -5.59
C GLU A 279 36.01 5.33 -5.40
N PRO A 280 35.37 6.52 -5.37
CA PRO A 280 33.93 6.66 -5.18
C PRO A 280 33.19 5.93 -6.31
N ARG A 281 32.67 4.73 -6.03
CA ARG A 281 31.87 4.01 -7.00
C ARG A 281 30.53 4.72 -7.20
N LYS A 282 30.00 4.64 -8.42
CA LYS A 282 28.66 5.14 -8.72
C LYS A 282 27.59 4.35 -7.96
N PHE A 283 26.52 5.03 -7.57
CA PHE A 283 25.32 4.40 -7.05
C PHE A 283 24.58 3.70 -8.21
N THR A 284 24.52 2.37 -8.18
CA THR A 284 24.04 1.59 -9.31
C THR A 284 22.58 1.21 -9.11
N ILE A 285 21.69 1.64 -10.02
CA ILE A 285 20.26 1.35 -10.02
C ILE A 285 19.94 0.37 -11.13
N GLY A 286 19.37 -0.78 -10.75
CA GLY A 286 18.86 -1.78 -11.69
C GLY A 286 17.43 -1.47 -12.14
N ILE A 287 17.11 -1.64 -13.43
CA ILE A 287 15.75 -1.58 -13.95
C ILE A 287 15.25 -3.00 -14.23
N LEU A 288 14.28 -3.46 -13.46
CA LEU A 288 13.61 -4.75 -13.65
C LEU A 288 12.22 -4.50 -14.25
N ARG A 289 12.05 -4.78 -15.53
CA ARG A 289 10.89 -4.30 -16.30
C ARG A 289 9.61 -5.11 -16.08
N SER A 290 9.68 -6.36 -15.67
CA SER A 290 8.53 -7.28 -15.61
C SER A 290 8.73 -8.36 -14.56
N ASP A 291 7.65 -9.03 -14.17
CA ASP A 291 7.67 -10.25 -13.36
C ASP A 291 7.85 -11.54 -14.19
N GLY A 292 7.98 -11.42 -15.52
CA GLY A 292 8.10 -12.55 -16.43
C GLY A 292 6.80 -13.29 -16.74
N ARG A 293 5.68 -12.90 -16.14
CA ARG A 293 4.35 -13.52 -16.33
C ARG A 293 3.34 -12.59 -16.97
N ILE A 294 3.43 -11.30 -16.68
CA ILE A 294 2.50 -10.27 -17.13
C ILE A 294 3.32 -9.08 -17.63
N PRO A 295 3.49 -8.90 -18.94
CA PRO A 295 4.17 -7.72 -19.47
C PRO A 295 3.46 -6.42 -19.05
N PRO A 296 4.20 -5.36 -18.71
CA PRO A 296 3.63 -4.06 -18.43
C PRO A 296 2.86 -3.52 -19.63
N LEU A 297 1.74 -2.84 -19.38
CA LEU A 297 1.04 -2.08 -20.40
C LEU A 297 1.89 -0.90 -20.90
N PRO A 298 1.66 -0.40 -22.12
CA PRO A 298 2.49 0.62 -22.76
C PRO A 298 2.81 1.86 -21.90
N PRO A 299 1.86 2.45 -21.14
CA PRO A 299 2.19 3.61 -20.31
C PRO A 299 3.13 3.26 -19.14
N ILE A 300 3.10 2.03 -18.62
CA ILE A 300 4.02 1.59 -17.56
C ILE A 300 5.41 1.31 -18.14
N ALA A 301 5.49 0.70 -19.31
CA ALA A 301 6.77 0.48 -19.99
C ALA A 301 7.45 1.85 -20.31
N LYS A 302 6.70 2.80 -20.87
CA LYS A 302 7.18 4.16 -21.13
C LYS A 302 7.63 4.87 -19.85
N LEU A 303 6.89 4.73 -18.75
CA LEU A 303 7.28 5.30 -17.45
C LEU A 303 8.67 4.82 -17.02
N LEU A 304 8.95 3.51 -17.16
CA LEU A 304 10.27 2.97 -16.82
C LEU A 304 11.38 3.53 -17.71
N ASP A 305 11.11 3.75 -19.02
CA ASP A 305 12.07 4.37 -19.93
C ASP A 305 12.34 5.83 -19.52
N GLU A 306 11.31 6.60 -19.20
CA GLU A 306 11.43 7.98 -18.73
C GLU A 306 12.25 8.06 -17.43
N VAL A 307 12.00 7.15 -16.48
CA VAL A 307 12.74 7.06 -15.22
C VAL A 307 14.20 6.68 -15.47
N ALA A 308 14.47 5.66 -16.25
CA ALA A 308 15.82 5.23 -16.58
C ALA A 308 16.63 6.35 -17.25
N GLN A 309 16.03 7.05 -18.21
CA GLN A 309 16.65 8.18 -18.92
C GLN A 309 16.99 9.34 -17.96
N LYS A 310 16.05 9.73 -17.08
CA LYS A 310 16.32 10.80 -16.11
C LYS A 310 17.44 10.44 -15.14
N LEU A 311 17.43 9.21 -14.62
CA LEU A 311 18.45 8.75 -13.66
C LEU A 311 19.83 8.60 -14.29
N ALA A 312 19.91 8.19 -15.55
CA ALA A 312 21.18 8.13 -16.28
C ALA A 312 21.86 9.50 -16.44
N GLY A 313 21.09 10.60 -16.35
CA GLY A 313 21.60 11.98 -16.36
C GLY A 313 22.08 12.48 -14.99
N VAL A 314 21.92 11.71 -13.90
CA VAL A 314 22.29 12.12 -12.54
C VAL A 314 23.77 11.80 -12.27
N GLN A 315 24.54 12.82 -11.88
CA GLN A 315 25.95 12.64 -11.55
C GLN A 315 26.12 11.61 -10.40
N GLY A 316 27.02 10.66 -10.56
CA GLY A 316 27.28 9.63 -9.56
C GLY A 316 26.30 8.44 -9.59
N VAL A 317 25.33 8.43 -10.50
CA VAL A 317 24.40 7.33 -10.71
C VAL A 317 24.79 6.52 -11.94
N GLU A 318 24.66 5.22 -11.86
CA GLU A 318 24.73 4.27 -12.99
C GLU A 318 23.40 3.54 -13.10
N VAL A 319 22.83 3.44 -14.30
CA VAL A 319 21.60 2.70 -14.55
C VAL A 319 21.91 1.46 -15.37
N VAL A 320 21.45 0.30 -14.93
CA VAL A 320 21.65 -0.98 -15.60
C VAL A 320 20.35 -1.75 -15.77
N GLU A 321 20.21 -2.49 -16.88
CA GLU A 321 19.07 -3.39 -17.07
C GLU A 321 19.27 -4.69 -16.28
N ILE A 322 18.21 -5.14 -15.59
CA ILE A 322 18.20 -6.42 -14.88
C ILE A 322 17.40 -7.41 -15.71
N PRO A 323 18.03 -8.49 -16.20
CA PRO A 323 17.29 -9.58 -16.83
C PRO A 323 16.26 -10.16 -15.88
N VAL A 324 15.05 -10.45 -16.37
CA VAL A 324 13.99 -11.03 -15.53
C VAL A 324 14.37 -12.43 -15.07
N PRO A 325 14.57 -12.67 -13.75
CA PRO A 325 14.91 -14.01 -13.26
C PRO A 325 13.74 -14.96 -13.47
N LYS A 326 14.03 -16.18 -13.95
CA LYS A 326 12.99 -17.20 -14.17
C LYS A 326 12.22 -17.52 -12.89
N ALA A 327 12.89 -17.55 -11.74
CA ALA A 327 12.31 -17.81 -10.43
C ALA A 327 11.28 -16.77 -9.99
N LEU A 328 11.37 -15.54 -10.48
CA LEU A 328 10.43 -14.46 -10.15
C LEU A 328 8.98 -14.83 -10.56
N GLY A 329 8.82 -15.50 -11.70
CA GLY A 329 7.51 -15.93 -12.19
C GLY A 329 6.79 -16.95 -11.28
N ASP A 330 7.50 -17.63 -10.38
CA ASP A 330 6.92 -18.61 -9.46
C ASP A 330 6.58 -18.03 -8.07
N CYS A 331 7.09 -16.85 -7.75
CA CYS A 331 6.96 -16.23 -6.43
C CYS A 331 5.49 -16.06 -6.01
N GLN A 332 4.62 -15.54 -6.88
CA GLN A 332 3.21 -15.32 -6.52
C GLN A 332 2.48 -16.62 -6.19
N SER A 333 2.68 -17.67 -6.97
CA SER A 333 2.01 -18.96 -6.74
C SER A 333 2.47 -19.60 -5.43
N LEU A 334 3.76 -19.51 -5.12
CA LEU A 334 4.31 -19.98 -3.85
C LEU A 334 3.84 -19.13 -2.66
N ALA A 335 3.81 -17.81 -2.80
CA ALA A 335 3.26 -16.91 -1.77
C ALA A 335 1.81 -17.27 -1.43
N ASN A 336 0.97 -17.48 -2.45
CA ASN A 336 -0.42 -17.89 -2.26
C ASN A 336 -0.54 -19.26 -1.57
N ALA A 337 0.31 -20.23 -1.94
CA ALA A 337 0.32 -21.55 -1.32
C ALA A 337 0.73 -21.51 0.16
N LEU A 338 1.70 -20.66 0.51
CA LEU A 338 2.14 -20.42 1.88
C LEU A 338 1.10 -19.67 2.71
N MET A 339 0.39 -18.68 2.14
CA MET A 339 -0.70 -17.99 2.83
C MET A 339 -1.89 -18.91 3.13
N ALA A 340 -2.10 -19.95 2.35
CA ALA A 340 -3.22 -20.88 2.47
C ALA A 340 -2.89 -22.18 3.25
N VAL A 341 -1.81 -22.21 4.04
CA VAL A 341 -1.36 -23.45 4.73
C VAL A 341 -2.37 -23.96 5.78
N ASP A 342 -3.15 -23.06 6.40
CA ASP A 342 -4.18 -23.40 7.40
C ASP A 342 -5.53 -23.79 6.80
N GLY A 343 -5.67 -23.70 5.46
CA GLY A 343 -6.92 -23.97 4.76
C GLY A 343 -8.00 -22.90 4.87
N GLY A 344 -7.72 -21.77 5.55
CA GLY A 344 -8.62 -20.61 5.65
C GLY A 344 -9.94 -20.85 6.41
N GLY A 345 -10.07 -21.95 7.16
CA GLY A 345 -11.32 -22.36 7.80
C GLY A 345 -11.85 -21.31 8.78
N PHE A 346 -10.99 -20.75 9.63
CA PHE A 346 -11.39 -19.75 10.63
C PHE A 346 -11.93 -18.46 10.00
N MET A 347 -11.31 -17.99 8.92
CA MET A 347 -11.79 -16.81 8.19
C MET A 347 -13.17 -17.06 7.58
N VAL A 348 -13.39 -18.25 7.02
CA VAL A 348 -14.70 -18.64 6.49
C VAL A 348 -15.75 -18.71 7.61
N ASP A 349 -15.41 -19.25 8.78
CA ASP A 349 -16.29 -19.26 9.97
C ASP A 349 -16.74 -17.85 10.36
N LEU A 350 -15.82 -16.87 10.37
CA LEU A 350 -16.15 -15.47 10.70
C LEU A 350 -17.16 -14.86 9.71
N ILE A 351 -17.07 -15.20 8.42
CA ILE A 351 -18.00 -14.72 7.38
C ILE A 351 -19.36 -15.40 7.54
N GLU A 352 -19.37 -16.71 7.67
CA GLU A 352 -20.59 -17.54 7.78
C GLU A 352 -21.40 -17.23 9.05
N ASN A 353 -20.74 -16.90 10.17
CA ASN A 353 -21.37 -16.60 11.47
C ASN A 353 -22.39 -15.44 11.41
N THR A 354 -22.28 -14.54 10.46
CA THR A 354 -23.20 -13.41 10.29
C THR A 354 -24.00 -13.48 8.98
N GLY A 355 -23.80 -14.56 8.20
CA GLY A 355 -24.40 -14.72 6.87
C GLY A 355 -23.88 -13.68 5.87
N GLU A 356 -22.66 -13.20 6.07
CA GLU A 356 -22.05 -12.14 5.26
C GLU A 356 -21.74 -12.63 3.85
N SER A 357 -22.15 -11.88 2.83
CA SER A 357 -21.80 -12.17 1.44
C SER A 357 -20.33 -11.82 1.15
N LEU A 358 -19.69 -12.59 0.27
CA LEU A 358 -18.36 -12.26 -0.22
C LEU A 358 -18.41 -11.06 -1.18
N ILE A 359 -17.48 -10.12 -1.00
CA ILE A 359 -17.25 -9.05 -1.98
C ILE A 359 -16.80 -9.64 -3.32
N PRO A 360 -17.01 -8.95 -4.47
CA PRO A 360 -16.75 -9.49 -5.80
C PRO A 360 -15.35 -10.10 -5.97
N TRP A 361 -14.31 -9.46 -5.43
CA TRP A 361 -12.93 -9.96 -5.50
C TRP A 361 -12.72 -11.33 -4.81
N LEU A 362 -13.43 -11.59 -3.73
CA LEU A 362 -13.27 -12.83 -2.93
C LEU A 362 -14.12 -13.99 -3.45
N GLN A 363 -15.14 -13.72 -4.28
CA GLN A 363 -15.99 -14.74 -4.86
C GLN A 363 -15.15 -15.76 -5.65
N GLY A 364 -15.41 -17.04 -5.42
CA GLY A 364 -14.67 -18.15 -6.03
C GLY A 364 -13.23 -18.37 -5.52
N LYS A 365 -12.67 -17.42 -4.75
CA LYS A 365 -11.31 -17.51 -4.18
C LYS A 365 -11.32 -17.90 -2.71
N THR A 366 -12.29 -17.38 -1.94
CA THR A 366 -12.42 -17.66 -0.50
C THR A 366 -13.31 -18.88 -0.31
N LYS A 367 -12.69 -19.96 0.13
CA LYS A 367 -13.38 -21.22 0.43
C LYS A 367 -12.62 -21.99 1.50
N ARG A 368 -13.34 -22.83 2.23
CA ARG A 368 -12.76 -23.75 3.20
C ARG A 368 -11.93 -24.81 2.47
N GLY A 369 -10.65 -24.86 2.74
CA GLY A 369 -9.70 -25.84 2.24
C GLY A 369 -9.25 -26.82 3.33
N LYS A 370 -8.52 -27.85 2.94
CA LYS A 370 -7.81 -28.71 3.89
C LYS A 370 -6.51 -28.04 4.32
N PRO A 371 -6.21 -27.95 5.63
CA PRO A 371 -4.88 -27.54 6.10
C PRO A 371 -3.80 -28.44 5.50
N LYS A 372 -2.65 -27.87 5.19
CA LYS A 372 -1.50 -28.62 4.70
C LYS A 372 -0.86 -29.43 5.84
N THR A 373 -0.34 -30.59 5.51
CA THR A 373 0.48 -31.37 6.44
C THR A 373 1.82 -30.67 6.66
N LEU A 374 2.48 -31.01 7.79
CA LEU A 374 3.81 -30.46 8.09
C LEU A 374 4.83 -30.76 6.96
N ALA A 375 4.78 -31.95 6.38
CA ALA A 375 5.64 -32.32 5.24
C ALA A 375 5.39 -31.39 4.04
N GLN A 376 4.13 -31.12 3.68
CA GLN A 376 3.82 -30.18 2.59
C GLN A 376 4.28 -28.75 2.89
N VAL A 377 4.28 -28.33 4.17
CA VAL A 377 4.82 -27.02 4.55
C VAL A 377 6.34 -26.98 4.37
N PHE A 378 7.04 -28.05 4.75
CA PHE A 378 8.48 -28.18 4.53
C PHE A 378 8.84 -28.13 3.03
N ASP A 379 8.08 -28.82 2.17
CA ASP A 379 8.28 -28.76 0.71
C ASP A 379 8.12 -27.33 0.16
N LEU A 380 7.13 -26.57 0.66
CA LEU A 380 6.93 -25.17 0.26
C LEU A 380 8.08 -24.26 0.74
N GLN A 381 8.61 -24.50 1.95
CA GLN A 381 9.74 -23.73 2.47
C GLN A 381 11.05 -24.07 1.74
N ALA A 382 11.29 -25.34 1.39
CA ALA A 382 12.41 -25.74 0.55
C ALA A 382 12.35 -25.05 -0.83
N LYS A 383 11.18 -25.04 -1.45
CA LYS A 383 10.97 -24.31 -2.72
C LYS A 383 11.20 -22.80 -2.56
N ARG A 384 10.84 -22.21 -1.41
CA ARG A 384 11.13 -20.80 -1.11
C ARG A 384 12.62 -20.54 -1.07
N GLU A 385 13.40 -21.40 -0.41
CA GLU A 385 14.86 -21.30 -0.32
C GLU A 385 15.52 -21.38 -1.70
N GLU A 386 15.07 -22.29 -2.58
CA GLU A 386 15.54 -22.39 -3.97
C GLU A 386 15.30 -21.08 -4.74
N ILE A 387 14.10 -20.49 -4.59
CA ILE A 387 13.78 -19.21 -5.22
C ILE A 387 14.64 -18.08 -4.63
N GLU A 388 14.78 -17.99 -3.31
CA GLU A 388 15.60 -16.98 -2.64
C GLU A 388 17.05 -17.03 -3.16
N LYS A 389 17.62 -18.23 -3.28
CA LYS A 389 18.96 -18.44 -3.85
C LYS A 389 19.06 -17.95 -5.30
N ALA A 390 18.10 -18.32 -6.14
CA ALA A 390 18.09 -17.87 -7.54
C ALA A 390 17.91 -16.35 -7.67
N MET A 391 17.15 -15.71 -6.77
CA MET A 391 16.93 -14.27 -6.78
C MET A 391 18.13 -13.45 -6.30
N MET A 392 19.08 -14.05 -5.58
CA MET A 392 20.34 -13.38 -5.20
C MET A 392 21.16 -12.92 -6.41
N GLU A 393 21.05 -13.59 -7.56
CA GLU A 393 21.73 -13.22 -8.79
C GLU A 393 21.38 -11.81 -9.30
N MET A 394 20.24 -11.24 -8.87
CA MET A 394 19.90 -9.85 -9.19
C MET A 394 20.83 -8.86 -8.50
N TRP A 395 21.36 -9.21 -7.34
CA TRP A 395 22.12 -8.32 -6.46
C TRP A 395 23.63 -8.45 -6.60
N THR A 396 24.13 -9.55 -7.15
CA THR A 396 25.56 -9.89 -7.18
C THR A 396 26.12 -9.94 -8.61
N ARG A 397 27.43 -9.71 -8.76
CA ARG A 397 28.17 -9.87 -10.02
C ARG A 397 29.03 -11.12 -9.96
N GLY A 398 28.86 -11.99 -10.95
CA GLY A 398 29.80 -13.09 -11.24
C GLY A 398 30.20 -13.99 -10.05
N ALA A 399 31.35 -14.61 -10.16
CA ALA A 399 31.86 -15.54 -9.16
C ALA A 399 32.44 -14.87 -7.90
N ASP A 400 32.80 -13.60 -7.97
CA ASP A 400 33.36 -12.82 -6.86
C ASP A 400 32.30 -12.33 -5.86
N GLN A 401 30.99 -12.54 -6.15
CA GLN A 401 29.86 -12.14 -5.32
C GLN A 401 29.84 -10.65 -4.95
N THR A 402 30.47 -9.79 -5.76
CA THR A 402 30.42 -8.35 -5.54
C THR A 402 29.02 -7.81 -5.80
N ARG A 403 28.62 -6.75 -5.07
CA ARG A 403 27.31 -6.15 -5.23
C ARG A 403 27.17 -5.53 -6.63
N LYS A 404 26.18 -6.01 -7.38
CA LYS A 404 25.91 -5.57 -8.76
C LYS A 404 25.17 -4.26 -8.80
N VAL A 405 24.13 -4.12 -7.95
CA VAL A 405 23.26 -2.96 -7.87
C VAL A 405 22.97 -2.61 -6.41
N ASP A 406 22.72 -1.34 -6.14
CA ASP A 406 22.38 -0.82 -4.81
C ASP A 406 20.87 -0.87 -4.57
N ALA A 407 20.09 -0.60 -5.60
CA ALA A 407 18.63 -0.67 -5.60
C ALA A 407 18.10 -1.12 -6.96
N ILE A 408 16.87 -1.65 -6.96
CA ILE A 408 16.18 -2.06 -8.18
C ILE A 408 14.87 -1.28 -8.29
N ILE A 409 14.63 -0.68 -9.45
CA ILE A 409 13.33 -0.10 -9.82
C ILE A 409 12.53 -1.16 -10.55
N HIS A 410 11.25 -1.28 -10.16
CA HIS A 410 10.29 -2.22 -10.71
C HIS A 410 8.89 -1.57 -10.76
N PRO A 411 8.00 -1.91 -11.68
CA PRO A 411 6.61 -1.43 -11.62
C PRO A 411 5.92 -1.89 -10.32
N VAL A 412 5.04 -1.07 -9.76
CA VAL A 412 4.15 -1.51 -8.65
C VAL A 412 3.07 -2.45 -9.17
N ALA A 413 2.57 -2.17 -10.36
CA ALA A 413 1.61 -2.98 -11.11
C ALA A 413 1.91 -2.92 -12.61
N PRO A 414 1.49 -3.94 -13.39
CA PRO A 414 1.69 -3.92 -14.84
C PRO A 414 0.74 -2.98 -15.59
N HIS A 415 -0.10 -2.21 -14.89
CA HIS A 415 -1.15 -1.35 -15.44
C HIS A 415 -1.26 -0.02 -14.67
N PRO A 416 -1.85 1.03 -15.25
CA PRO A 416 -2.25 2.24 -14.54
C PRO A 416 -3.23 1.93 -13.42
N VAL A 417 -3.63 2.93 -12.62
CA VAL A 417 -4.66 2.77 -11.58
C VAL A 417 -5.95 2.28 -12.24
N PRO A 418 -6.42 1.06 -11.96
CA PRO A 418 -7.56 0.50 -12.68
C PRO A 418 -8.90 1.00 -12.14
N GLU A 419 -9.95 0.80 -12.94
CA GLU A 419 -11.32 0.94 -12.47
C GLU A 419 -11.59 -0.03 -11.31
N LEU A 420 -12.66 0.21 -10.58
CA LEU A 420 -13.10 -0.60 -9.44
C LEU A 420 -13.26 -2.08 -9.83
N ASP A 421 -12.88 -2.97 -8.94
CA ASP A 421 -12.91 -4.44 -9.08
C ASP A 421 -12.10 -5.00 -10.29
N ARG A 422 -11.34 -4.16 -10.99
CA ARG A 422 -10.53 -4.55 -12.16
C ARG A 422 -9.05 -4.70 -11.85
N TYR A 423 -8.60 -4.57 -10.60
CA TYR A 423 -7.20 -4.79 -10.25
C TYR A 423 -6.74 -6.18 -10.70
N ASN A 424 -5.49 -6.29 -11.16
CA ASN A 424 -4.96 -7.53 -11.72
C ASN A 424 -4.20 -8.35 -10.66
N ALA A 425 -3.30 -9.22 -11.10
CA ALA A 425 -2.49 -10.07 -10.25
C ALA A 425 -1.52 -9.26 -9.38
N VAL A 426 -1.17 -9.80 -8.21
CA VAL A 426 -0.29 -9.17 -7.20
C VAL A 426 1.18 -9.60 -7.33
N GLY A 427 1.58 -10.31 -8.38
CA GLY A 427 2.95 -10.82 -8.56
C GLY A 427 4.00 -9.73 -8.47
N TYR A 428 3.70 -8.54 -8.99
CA TYR A 428 4.56 -7.38 -8.95
C TYR A 428 4.89 -6.86 -7.53
N THR A 429 4.09 -7.21 -6.54
CA THR A 429 4.28 -6.79 -5.14
C THR A 429 4.47 -7.96 -4.18
N SER A 430 3.71 -9.06 -4.34
CA SER A 430 3.77 -10.22 -3.44
C SER A 430 5.10 -10.98 -3.50
N SER A 431 5.79 -10.96 -4.63
CA SER A 431 7.11 -11.58 -4.78
C SER A 431 8.12 -11.02 -3.78
N TRP A 432 8.08 -9.72 -3.56
CA TRP A 432 8.98 -9.03 -2.64
C TRP A 432 8.64 -9.25 -1.16
N VAL A 433 7.40 -9.68 -0.86
CA VAL A 433 7.02 -10.15 0.48
C VAL A 433 7.49 -11.58 0.72
N LEU A 434 7.35 -12.46 -0.27
CA LEU A 434 7.87 -13.83 -0.20
C LEU A 434 9.38 -13.84 0.12
N LEU A 435 10.13 -12.94 -0.53
CA LEU A 435 11.60 -12.80 -0.40
C LEU A 435 11.99 -11.92 0.79
N ASP A 436 11.02 -11.30 1.46
CA ASP A 436 11.24 -10.33 2.53
C ASP A 436 12.14 -9.13 2.13
N TYR A 437 12.12 -8.73 0.86
CA TYR A 437 12.83 -7.53 0.41
C TYR A 437 12.04 -6.28 0.80
N PRO A 438 12.64 -5.29 1.45
CA PRO A 438 11.99 -4.01 1.68
C PRO A 438 11.72 -3.33 0.33
N ALA A 439 10.59 -2.64 0.25
CA ALA A 439 10.11 -2.05 -1.00
C ALA A 439 9.33 -0.76 -0.74
N GLY A 440 9.52 0.24 -1.58
CA GLY A 440 8.81 1.51 -1.45
C GLY A 440 8.24 2.02 -2.75
N THR A 441 7.12 2.71 -2.70
CA THR A 441 6.44 3.31 -3.85
C THR A 441 6.77 4.80 -3.94
N ILE A 442 7.10 5.25 -5.14
CA ILE A 442 7.34 6.65 -5.48
C ILE A 442 6.38 7.06 -6.61
N PRO A 443 5.56 8.11 -6.44
CA PRO A 443 4.82 8.70 -7.55
C PRO A 443 5.78 9.46 -8.48
N VAL A 444 5.64 9.28 -9.78
CA VAL A 444 6.56 9.88 -10.78
C VAL A 444 5.89 11.02 -11.53
N ARG A 445 4.72 10.76 -12.08
CA ARG A 445 3.90 11.73 -12.81
C ARG A 445 2.46 11.26 -12.95
N ASN A 446 1.59 12.11 -13.45
CA ASN A 446 0.25 11.70 -13.81
C ASN A 446 0.19 11.15 -15.24
N PHE A 447 -0.77 10.26 -15.47
CA PHE A 447 -1.18 9.82 -16.80
C PHE A 447 -1.76 11.03 -17.57
N ASN A 448 -1.32 11.24 -18.80
CA ASN A 448 -1.67 12.43 -19.60
C ASN A 448 -2.15 12.06 -21.02
N GLU A 449 -2.57 13.04 -21.80
CA GLU A 449 -3.09 12.85 -23.17
C GLU A 449 -2.10 12.12 -24.09
N ALA A 450 -0.78 12.34 -23.94
CA ALA A 450 0.24 11.64 -24.73
C ALA A 450 0.38 10.15 -24.42
N ASP A 451 -0.21 9.69 -23.32
CA ASP A 451 -0.22 8.28 -22.96
C ASP A 451 -1.41 7.51 -23.58
N LEU A 452 -2.45 8.21 -24.04
CA LEU A 452 -3.66 7.59 -24.62
C LEU A 452 -3.39 6.80 -25.89
N ASP A 453 -2.46 7.28 -26.72
CA ASP A 453 -2.16 6.71 -28.04
C ASP A 453 -1.00 5.70 -28.02
N LEU A 454 -0.42 5.42 -26.86
CA LEU A 454 0.64 4.43 -26.71
C LEU A 454 0.13 3.04 -27.05
N GLY A 455 0.70 2.41 -28.07
CA GLY A 455 0.42 1.05 -28.50
C GLY A 455 -1.07 0.79 -28.68
N LYS A 456 -1.57 0.75 -29.92
CA LYS A 456 -3.01 0.53 -30.17
C LYS A 456 -3.46 -0.82 -29.61
N GLU A 457 -2.64 -1.84 -29.77
CA GLU A 457 -2.86 -3.19 -29.23
C GLU A 457 -1.51 -3.84 -28.90
N MET A 458 -1.53 -4.73 -27.92
CA MET A 458 -0.34 -5.53 -27.59
C MET A 458 -0.32 -6.77 -28.46
N ASP A 459 0.40 -6.74 -29.58
CA ASP A 459 0.45 -7.80 -30.58
C ASP A 459 1.28 -9.03 -30.15
N SER A 460 2.00 -8.93 -29.02
CA SER A 460 2.81 -10.02 -28.50
C SER A 460 1.94 -11.20 -28.03
N LYS A 461 2.50 -12.42 -28.06
CA LYS A 461 1.84 -13.62 -27.54
C LYS A 461 1.38 -13.43 -26.08
N ILE A 462 0.16 -13.83 -25.77
CA ILE A 462 -0.36 -13.86 -24.40
C ILE A 462 0.41 -14.94 -23.61
N LEU A 463 1.01 -14.56 -22.49
CA LEU A 463 1.83 -15.44 -21.67
C LEU A 463 0.98 -16.24 -20.66
N THR A 464 -0.01 -15.60 -20.04
CA THR A 464 -0.84 -16.19 -18.98
C THR A 464 -2.28 -15.67 -19.06
N SER A 465 -3.20 -16.30 -18.32
CA SER A 465 -4.57 -15.79 -18.15
C SER A 465 -4.60 -14.41 -17.47
N TRP A 466 -3.63 -14.13 -16.60
CA TRP A 466 -3.47 -12.82 -15.97
C TRP A 466 -2.95 -11.76 -16.96
N ASP A 467 -2.06 -12.12 -17.87
CA ASP A 467 -1.65 -11.24 -18.97
C ASP A 467 -2.83 -10.91 -19.89
N LYS A 468 -3.64 -11.90 -20.24
CA LYS A 468 -4.89 -11.65 -20.99
C LYS A 468 -5.77 -10.62 -20.28
N ARG A 469 -6.02 -10.81 -18.99
CA ARG A 469 -6.80 -9.88 -18.17
C ARG A 469 -6.15 -8.49 -18.07
N ASN A 470 -4.81 -8.43 -17.99
CA ASN A 470 -4.07 -7.17 -17.97
C ASN A 470 -4.32 -6.35 -19.25
N ARG A 471 -4.29 -7.01 -20.42
CA ARG A 471 -4.57 -6.37 -21.72
C ARG A 471 -5.99 -5.82 -21.83
N GLU A 472 -6.97 -6.40 -21.12
CA GLU A 472 -8.33 -5.86 -21.02
C GLU A 472 -8.40 -4.48 -20.35
N LEU A 473 -7.40 -4.10 -19.57
CA LEU A 473 -7.25 -2.76 -18.98
C LEU A 473 -6.70 -1.72 -19.98
N TRP A 474 -6.31 -2.16 -21.18
CA TRP A 474 -5.74 -1.29 -22.21
C TRP A 474 -6.46 -1.36 -23.54
N ASN A 475 -7.14 -2.46 -23.83
CA ASN A 475 -7.87 -2.64 -25.09
C ASN A 475 -9.06 -1.67 -25.16
N SER A 476 -9.13 -0.88 -26.24
CA SER A 476 -10.18 0.12 -26.46
C SER A 476 -11.61 -0.44 -26.50
N ASN A 477 -11.78 -1.76 -26.75
CA ASN A 477 -13.08 -2.43 -26.70
C ASN A 477 -13.54 -2.72 -25.27
N THR A 478 -12.66 -2.66 -24.28
CA THR A 478 -12.93 -3.07 -22.89
C THR A 478 -12.75 -1.94 -21.87
N VAL A 479 -12.08 -0.84 -22.26
CA VAL A 479 -11.86 0.33 -21.42
C VAL A 479 -11.80 1.60 -22.26
N ASN A 480 -12.41 2.67 -21.76
CA ASN A 480 -12.12 4.01 -22.24
C ASN A 480 -10.86 4.53 -21.52
N ARG A 481 -9.71 4.54 -22.21
CA ARG A 481 -8.41 4.93 -21.64
C ARG A 481 -8.42 6.33 -21.00
N ARG A 482 -9.35 7.21 -21.39
CA ARG A 482 -9.51 8.53 -20.78
C ARG A 482 -9.87 8.48 -19.29
N VAL A 483 -10.35 7.33 -18.79
CA VAL A 483 -10.58 7.12 -17.35
C VAL A 483 -9.29 7.26 -16.53
N TYR A 484 -8.12 7.02 -17.15
CA TYR A 484 -6.80 7.11 -16.52
C TYR A 484 -6.24 8.53 -16.47
N LEU A 485 -6.80 9.49 -17.19
CA LEU A 485 -6.30 10.87 -17.22
C LEU A 485 -6.21 11.45 -15.80
N ASN A 486 -5.06 12.07 -15.53
CA ASN A 486 -4.70 12.64 -14.23
C ASN A 486 -4.54 11.63 -13.09
N SER A 487 -4.66 10.32 -13.34
CA SER A 487 -4.30 9.32 -12.32
C SER A 487 -2.78 9.19 -12.19
N PRO A 488 -2.27 8.86 -10.99
CA PRO A 488 -0.83 8.77 -10.77
C PRO A 488 -0.22 7.55 -11.48
N LEU A 489 1.00 7.74 -12.01
CA LEU A 489 1.89 6.69 -12.44
C LEU A 489 3.08 6.62 -11.47
N SER A 490 3.32 5.45 -10.92
CA SER A 490 4.29 5.22 -9.85
C SER A 490 5.20 4.04 -10.17
N ILE A 491 6.39 4.06 -9.57
CA ILE A 491 7.34 2.96 -9.54
C ILE A 491 7.47 2.41 -8.12
N GLN A 492 8.03 1.22 -7.97
CA GLN A 492 8.56 0.78 -6.68
C GLN A 492 10.07 0.61 -6.76
N VAL A 493 10.71 0.84 -5.61
CA VAL A 493 12.15 0.66 -5.38
C VAL A 493 12.32 -0.50 -4.41
N LEU A 494 13.32 -1.32 -4.64
CA LEU A 494 13.64 -2.51 -3.86
C LEU A 494 15.09 -2.46 -3.42
N THR A 495 15.37 -3.00 -2.23
CA THR A 495 16.73 -3.31 -1.76
C THR A 495 16.79 -4.72 -1.18
N PRO A 496 17.97 -5.28 -0.94
CA PRO A 496 18.10 -6.59 -0.30
C PRO A 496 17.45 -6.60 1.09
N LYS A 497 17.12 -7.78 1.58
CA LYS A 497 16.54 -8.01 2.90
C LYS A 497 17.35 -7.29 4.00
N LEU A 498 16.63 -6.62 4.91
CA LEU A 498 17.16 -5.83 6.03
C LEU A 498 17.98 -4.58 5.63
N HIS A 499 17.96 -4.20 4.36
CA HIS A 499 18.56 -2.95 3.87
C HIS A 499 17.51 -1.82 3.80
N ASP A 500 16.78 -1.63 4.88
CA ASP A 500 15.65 -0.68 4.93
C ASP A 500 16.08 0.78 4.82
N TYR A 501 17.20 1.14 5.45
CA TYR A 501 17.75 2.50 5.31
C TYR A 501 18.30 2.75 3.91
N ASP A 502 18.91 1.73 3.29
CA ASP A 502 19.35 1.82 1.90
C ASP A 502 18.16 2.01 0.96
N LEU A 503 17.01 1.37 1.26
CA LEU A 503 15.78 1.61 0.54
C LEU A 503 15.34 3.07 0.64
N TYR A 504 15.30 3.62 1.87
CA TYR A 504 14.96 5.03 2.06
C TYR A 504 15.91 5.94 1.29
N HIS A 505 17.23 5.72 1.40
CA HIS A 505 18.24 6.51 0.70
C HIS A 505 18.08 6.44 -0.83
N ALA A 506 17.85 5.24 -1.37
CA ALA A 506 17.60 5.06 -2.79
C ALA A 506 16.32 5.78 -3.24
N MET A 507 15.24 5.66 -2.47
CA MET A 507 13.97 6.34 -2.76
C MET A 507 14.13 7.86 -2.73
N ASP A 508 14.82 8.43 -1.75
CA ASP A 508 15.06 9.87 -1.62
C ASP A 508 15.91 10.42 -2.78
N LEU A 509 16.96 9.67 -3.18
CA LEU A 509 17.78 10.00 -4.33
C LEU A 509 16.96 10.00 -5.63
N ILE A 510 16.18 8.94 -5.84
CA ILE A 510 15.33 8.77 -7.03
C ILE A 510 14.25 9.85 -7.06
N ASP A 511 13.59 10.10 -5.95
CA ASP A 511 12.54 11.13 -5.83
C ASP A 511 13.09 12.53 -6.15
N LYS A 512 14.24 12.90 -5.59
CA LYS A 512 14.92 14.17 -5.91
C LYS A 512 15.27 14.30 -7.39
N ALA A 513 15.73 13.22 -8.00
CA ALA A 513 16.05 13.19 -9.42
C ALA A 513 14.82 13.33 -10.33
N LEU A 514 13.70 12.71 -9.95
CA LEU A 514 12.47 12.69 -10.75
C LEU A 514 11.61 13.94 -10.53
N ASN A 515 11.48 14.39 -9.27
CA ASN A 515 10.52 15.40 -8.83
C ASN A 515 11.17 16.73 -8.40
N GLY A 516 12.52 16.80 -8.37
CA GLY A 516 13.30 17.97 -7.97
C GLY A 516 13.43 18.09 -6.43
N SER A 517 14.31 19.00 -5.97
CA SER A 517 14.61 19.24 -4.55
C SER A 517 13.43 19.82 -3.74
N LYS A 518 12.28 19.99 -4.35
CA LYS A 518 11.07 20.40 -3.66
C LYS A 518 10.34 19.16 -3.19
N SER A 519 10.63 18.74 -1.94
CA SER A 519 9.74 17.91 -1.14
C SER A 519 8.43 18.66 -0.79
N THR A 520 7.87 19.34 -1.79
CA THR A 520 6.51 19.88 -1.71
C THR A 520 5.60 18.81 -2.29
N PRO A 521 4.49 18.46 -1.65
CA PRO A 521 3.55 17.48 -2.19
C PRO A 521 3.29 17.82 -3.66
N VAL A 522 3.37 16.81 -4.53
CA VAL A 522 2.96 16.94 -5.92
C VAL A 522 1.67 17.74 -5.94
N LYS A 523 1.64 18.87 -6.68
CA LYS A 523 0.38 19.57 -6.93
C LYS A 523 -0.49 18.60 -7.71
N LEU A 524 -1.30 17.85 -6.97
CA LEU A 524 -2.36 17.00 -7.52
C LEU A 524 -3.48 17.86 -8.06
#